data_69f03917e94f7b984382f76351839982
#
_entry.id   69f03917e94f7b984382f76351839982
#
_cell.length_a   1.000
_cell.length_b   1.000
_cell.length_c   1.000
_cell.angle_alpha   90.00
_cell.angle_beta   90.00
_cell.angle_gamma   90.00
#
_symmetry.space_group_name_H-M   'P 1'
#
loop_
_entity.id
_entity.type
_entity.pdbx_description
1 polymer ?
#
loop_
_entity_poly.entity_id
_entity_poly.type
_entity_poly.pdbx_seq_one_letter_code
_entity_poly.pdbx_strand_id
1 'polypeptide(L)'
;VVAPFEIPAGWRRYFTMDYGLDMLAGYWIALDEAGNAYVYREIYRSGLIISEAARAIRELDEPGVYAYLAPPDLWNRRQDTGKSAAQIFTEHGVPVVRARNERVQGWLALREWLAVRDDEFGARAPRLRVCANCVNLIRTLPAVLVDQKNPNDVAREPHELTHAPDAIRYFVAGR
;
A
#
# COMPACT_ATOMS: atom_id res chain seq x y z
N VAL A 1 -11.31 8.19 7.99
CA VAL A 1 -12.16 7.51 6.99
C VAL A 1 -13.03 8.56 6.32
N VAL A 2 -13.15 8.49 5.01
CA VAL A 2 -14.00 9.37 4.21
C VAL A 2 -14.96 8.55 3.35
N ALA A 3 -16.07 9.17 2.92
CA ALA A 3 -16.98 8.53 1.98
C ALA A 3 -16.29 8.35 0.62
N PRO A 4 -16.56 7.25 -0.11
CA PRO A 4 -16.07 7.07 -1.47
C PRO A 4 -16.54 8.21 -2.38
N PHE A 5 -15.67 8.61 -3.31
CA PHE A 5 -15.97 9.67 -4.27
C PHE A 5 -15.23 9.39 -5.58
N GLU A 6 -15.64 10.04 -6.64
CA GLU A 6 -14.97 9.95 -7.92
C GLU A 6 -13.64 10.73 -7.88
N ILE A 7 -12.54 10.04 -8.18
CA ILE A 7 -11.20 10.65 -8.15
C ILE A 7 -11.04 11.60 -9.35
N PRO A 8 -10.74 12.88 -9.13
CA PRO A 8 -10.51 13.83 -10.21
C PRO A 8 -9.39 13.37 -11.15
N ALA A 9 -9.58 13.56 -12.44
CA ALA A 9 -8.66 13.07 -13.48
C ALA A 9 -7.23 13.64 -13.35
N GLY A 10 -7.10 14.85 -12.81
CA GLY A 10 -5.79 15.50 -12.65
C GLY A 10 -4.98 15.03 -11.44
N TRP A 11 -5.54 14.22 -10.58
CA TRP A 11 -4.82 13.72 -9.42
C TRP A 11 -3.91 12.56 -9.83
N ARG A 12 -2.67 12.59 -9.34
CA ARG A 12 -1.70 11.51 -9.62
C ARG A 12 -2.08 10.26 -8.82
N ARG A 13 -2.10 9.13 -9.50
CA ARG A 13 -2.54 7.85 -8.94
C ARG A 13 -1.39 6.88 -8.84
N TYR A 14 -1.38 6.13 -7.74
CA TYR A 14 -0.38 5.10 -7.45
C TYR A 14 -1.07 3.80 -7.08
N PHE A 15 -0.38 2.71 -7.33
CA PHE A 15 -0.70 1.41 -6.73
C PHE A 15 0.43 1.02 -5.78
N THR A 16 0.09 0.44 -4.65
CA THR A 16 1.07 -0.10 -3.68
C THR A 16 0.55 -1.41 -3.15
N MET A 17 1.44 -2.39 -2.94
CA MET A 17 1.03 -3.69 -2.43
C MET A 17 2.03 -4.29 -1.45
N ASP A 18 1.53 -5.16 -0.60
CA ASP A 18 2.27 -6.21 0.06
C ASP A 18 1.81 -7.54 -0.52
N TYR A 19 2.75 -8.39 -0.94
CA TYR A 19 2.45 -9.66 -1.60
C TYR A 19 3.22 -10.82 -0.99
N GLY A 20 2.48 -11.87 -0.68
CA GLY A 20 2.94 -13.21 -0.39
C GLY A 20 1.85 -14.19 -0.79
N LEU A 21 2.14 -15.49 -0.78
CA LEU A 21 1.12 -16.50 -1.13
C LEU A 21 -0.04 -16.49 -0.10
N ASP A 22 0.25 -16.14 1.13
CA ASP A 22 -0.75 -16.00 2.19
C ASP A 22 -1.71 -14.83 1.97
N MET A 23 -1.24 -13.72 1.38
CA MET A 23 -2.06 -12.54 1.17
C MET A 23 -1.50 -11.61 0.10
N LEU A 24 -2.39 -11.14 -0.78
CA LEU A 24 -2.19 -9.95 -1.60
C LEU A 24 -3.00 -8.82 -0.97
N ALA A 25 -2.33 -7.79 -0.47
CA ALA A 25 -2.95 -6.56 -0.01
C ALA A 25 -2.49 -5.42 -0.92
N GLY A 26 -3.38 -4.90 -1.74
CA GLY A 26 -3.06 -3.87 -2.73
C GLY A 26 -4.02 -2.69 -2.66
N TYR A 27 -3.48 -1.49 -2.90
CA TYR A 27 -4.22 -0.25 -2.72
C TYR A 27 -3.92 0.74 -3.84
N TRP A 28 -4.97 1.33 -4.38
CA TRP A 28 -4.87 2.48 -5.28
C TRP A 28 -5.01 3.75 -4.44
N ILE A 29 -4.06 4.66 -4.63
CA ILE A 29 -3.92 5.89 -3.84
C ILE A 29 -3.80 7.06 -4.79
N ALA A 30 -4.59 8.11 -4.57
CA ALA A 30 -4.53 9.35 -5.33
C ALA A 30 -3.98 10.48 -4.46
N LEU A 31 -3.12 11.32 -5.05
CA LEU A 31 -2.62 12.55 -4.42
C LEU A 31 -3.36 13.74 -5.01
N ASP A 32 -3.92 14.58 -4.14
CA ASP A 32 -4.49 15.85 -4.56
C ASP A 32 -3.40 16.92 -4.79
N GLU A 33 -3.80 18.09 -5.21
CA GLU A 33 -2.88 19.21 -5.50
C GLU A 33 -2.14 19.71 -4.25
N ALA A 34 -2.74 19.55 -3.07
CA ALA A 34 -2.14 19.94 -1.79
C ALA A 34 -1.23 18.85 -1.21
N GLY A 35 -1.13 17.68 -1.84
CA GLY A 35 -0.32 16.55 -1.38
C GLY A 35 -1.02 15.66 -0.35
N ASN A 36 -2.33 15.74 -0.22
CA ASN A 36 -3.10 14.78 0.58
C ASN A 36 -3.31 13.50 -0.22
N ALA A 37 -3.25 12.36 0.46
CA ALA A 37 -3.43 11.06 -0.15
C ALA A 37 -4.78 10.46 0.22
N TYR A 38 -5.43 9.86 -0.78
CA TYR A 38 -6.70 9.17 -0.62
C TYR A 38 -6.56 7.73 -1.09
N VAL A 39 -6.70 6.79 -0.17
CA VAL A 39 -6.75 5.37 -0.50
C VAL A 39 -8.18 5.07 -0.93
N TYR A 40 -8.39 4.84 -2.24
CA TYR A 40 -9.74 4.81 -2.79
C TYR A 40 -10.18 3.45 -3.33
N ARG A 41 -9.27 2.49 -3.47
CA ARG A 41 -9.59 1.14 -3.95
C ARG A 41 -8.68 0.13 -3.26
N GLU A 42 -9.25 -1.03 -2.94
CA GLU A 42 -8.56 -2.10 -2.23
C GLU A 42 -8.70 -3.42 -2.98
N ILE A 43 -7.63 -4.19 -3.02
CA ILE A 43 -7.67 -5.62 -3.30
C ILE A 43 -7.06 -6.35 -2.09
N TYR A 44 -7.75 -7.37 -1.57
CA TYR A 44 -7.33 -8.10 -0.38
C TYR A 44 -7.72 -9.56 -0.54
N ARG A 45 -6.77 -10.39 -1.01
CA ARG A 45 -7.04 -11.79 -1.39
C ARG A 45 -5.89 -12.70 -1.01
N SER A 46 -6.21 -13.87 -0.48
CA SER A 46 -5.25 -14.90 -0.09
C SER A 46 -5.10 -15.98 -1.17
N GLY A 47 -3.99 -16.72 -1.13
CA GLY A 47 -3.81 -17.94 -1.91
C GLY A 47 -3.58 -17.73 -3.40
N LEU A 48 -3.16 -16.52 -3.84
CA LEU A 48 -2.92 -16.24 -5.25
C LEU A 48 -1.45 -16.43 -5.60
N ILE A 49 -1.17 -17.27 -6.60
CA ILE A 49 0.15 -17.28 -7.24
C ILE A 49 0.34 -15.98 -8.03
N ILE A 50 1.57 -15.68 -8.44
CA ILE A 50 1.91 -14.37 -9.02
C ILE A 50 1.07 -14.06 -10.27
N SER A 51 0.87 -15.02 -11.16
CA SER A 51 0.06 -14.80 -12.38
C SER A 51 -1.40 -14.48 -12.05
N GLU A 52 -1.96 -15.16 -11.06
CA GLU A 52 -3.33 -14.91 -10.59
C GLU A 52 -3.44 -13.55 -9.88
N ALA A 53 -2.45 -13.21 -9.06
CA ALA A 53 -2.38 -11.91 -8.39
C ALA A 53 -2.28 -10.77 -9.40
N ALA A 54 -1.44 -10.92 -10.43
CA ALA A 54 -1.31 -9.94 -11.50
C ALA A 54 -2.63 -9.76 -12.25
N ARG A 55 -3.33 -10.85 -12.56
CA ARG A 55 -4.64 -10.78 -13.21
C ARG A 55 -5.65 -10.06 -12.33
N ALA A 56 -5.72 -10.39 -11.06
CA ALA A 56 -6.65 -9.77 -10.12
C ALA A 56 -6.41 -8.25 -10.01
N ILE A 57 -5.15 -7.83 -9.96
CA ILE A 57 -4.79 -6.41 -9.96
C ILE A 57 -5.25 -5.74 -11.26
N ARG A 58 -4.98 -6.35 -12.41
CA ARG A 58 -5.35 -5.79 -13.72
C ARG A 58 -6.85 -5.65 -13.91
N GLU A 59 -7.64 -6.56 -13.36
CA GLU A 59 -9.12 -6.50 -13.43
C GLU A 59 -9.69 -5.28 -12.70
N LEU A 60 -9.01 -4.79 -11.66
CA LEU A 60 -9.42 -3.63 -10.88
C LEU A 60 -8.69 -2.34 -11.28
N ASP A 61 -7.68 -2.46 -12.13
CA ASP A 61 -6.80 -1.34 -12.48
C ASP A 61 -7.48 -0.35 -13.44
N GLU A 62 -6.83 0.78 -13.60
CA GLU A 62 -7.30 1.86 -14.44
C GLU A 62 -6.13 2.47 -15.21
N PRO A 63 -6.39 3.13 -16.36
CA PRO A 63 -5.34 3.84 -17.08
C PRO A 63 -4.73 4.98 -16.26
N GLY A 64 -3.43 5.25 -16.48
CA GLY A 64 -2.77 6.42 -15.92
C GLY A 64 -2.22 6.25 -14.52
N VAL A 65 -2.11 5.03 -14.00
CA VAL A 65 -1.39 4.79 -12.75
C VAL A 65 0.09 5.10 -12.95
N TYR A 66 0.60 6.01 -12.12
CA TYR A 66 1.97 6.53 -12.26
C TYR A 66 3.04 5.50 -11.90
N ALA A 67 2.82 4.74 -10.82
CA ALA A 67 3.77 3.74 -10.36
C ALA A 67 3.07 2.63 -9.57
N TYR A 68 3.60 1.41 -9.69
CA TYR A 68 3.16 0.22 -8.95
C TYR A 68 4.25 -0.16 -7.96
N LEU A 69 4.06 0.20 -6.69
CA LEU A 69 5.05 -0.02 -5.64
C LEU A 69 4.92 -1.41 -5.05
N ALA A 70 6.04 -2.10 -4.88
CA ALA A 70 6.07 -3.44 -4.34
C ALA A 70 7.24 -3.63 -3.37
N PRO A 71 7.13 -4.57 -2.41
CA PRO A 71 8.18 -4.79 -1.42
C PRO A 71 9.48 -5.28 -2.06
N PRO A 72 10.65 -4.87 -1.53
CA PRO A 72 11.95 -5.19 -2.12
C PRO A 72 12.27 -6.68 -2.25
N ASP A 73 11.71 -7.54 -1.38
CA ASP A 73 11.94 -8.98 -1.44
C ASP A 73 11.40 -9.64 -2.72
N LEU A 74 10.48 -8.98 -3.44
CA LEU A 74 10.01 -9.49 -4.73
C LEU A 74 11.09 -9.49 -5.82
N TRP A 75 12.21 -8.80 -5.61
CA TRP A 75 13.34 -8.80 -6.53
C TRP A 75 14.34 -9.93 -6.27
N ASN A 76 14.15 -10.74 -5.22
CA ASN A 76 14.98 -11.91 -4.97
C ASN A 76 14.72 -12.97 -6.05
N ARG A 77 15.81 -13.51 -6.63
CA ARG A 77 15.69 -14.55 -7.66
C ARG A 77 15.33 -15.88 -7.03
N ARG A 78 14.39 -16.58 -7.65
CA ARG A 78 14.03 -17.95 -7.27
C ARG A 78 15.02 -18.94 -7.88
N GLN A 79 15.43 -19.94 -7.11
CA GLN A 79 16.37 -20.96 -7.55
C GLN A 79 15.78 -21.86 -8.65
N ASP A 80 14.48 -22.12 -8.61
CA ASP A 80 13.81 -23.03 -9.55
C ASP A 80 13.63 -22.43 -10.94
N THR A 81 13.32 -21.12 -11.04
CA THR A 81 13.01 -20.46 -12.32
C THR A 81 14.10 -19.48 -12.77
N GLY A 82 14.99 -19.07 -11.88
CA GLY A 82 15.94 -17.97 -12.12
C GLY A 82 15.31 -16.59 -12.23
N LYS A 83 13.96 -16.49 -12.10
CA LYS A 83 13.21 -15.24 -12.17
C LYS A 83 12.87 -14.75 -10.77
N SER A 84 12.79 -13.42 -10.62
CA SER A 84 12.22 -12.81 -9.42
C SER A 84 10.69 -12.73 -9.56
N ALA A 85 9.99 -12.62 -8.42
CA ALA A 85 8.56 -12.36 -8.42
C ALA A 85 8.23 -11.03 -9.15
N ALA A 86 9.05 -10.00 -8.95
CA ALA A 86 8.91 -8.72 -9.63
C ALA A 86 8.95 -8.86 -11.15
N GLN A 87 9.87 -9.70 -11.67
CA GLN A 87 9.95 -9.98 -13.10
C GLN A 87 8.67 -10.65 -13.62
N ILE A 88 8.12 -11.60 -12.88
CA ILE A 88 6.89 -12.30 -13.27
C ILE A 88 5.69 -11.35 -13.23
N PHE A 89 5.56 -10.49 -12.22
CA PHE A 89 4.54 -9.45 -12.20
C PHE A 89 4.61 -8.56 -13.44
N THR A 90 5.81 -8.09 -13.78
CA THR A 90 6.02 -7.24 -14.95
C THR A 90 5.66 -7.95 -16.26
N GLU A 91 6.05 -9.22 -16.42
CA GLU A 91 5.67 -10.03 -17.57
C GLU A 91 4.16 -10.21 -17.71
N HIS A 92 3.43 -10.20 -16.59
CA HIS A 92 1.97 -10.34 -16.57
C HIS A 92 1.24 -8.99 -16.55
N GLY A 93 1.92 -7.90 -16.86
CA GLY A 93 1.30 -6.60 -17.08
C GLY A 93 1.17 -5.71 -15.84
N VAL A 94 1.86 -6.05 -14.75
CA VAL A 94 1.98 -5.20 -13.55
C VAL A 94 3.45 -4.75 -13.42
N PRO A 95 3.81 -3.58 -13.96
CA PRO A 95 5.21 -3.13 -14.01
C PRO A 95 5.64 -2.56 -12.66
N VAL A 96 6.00 -3.44 -11.74
CA VAL A 96 6.34 -3.07 -10.37
C VAL A 96 7.67 -2.34 -10.27
N VAL A 97 7.73 -1.37 -9.36
CA VAL A 97 8.95 -0.68 -8.94
C VAL A 97 9.20 -0.93 -7.47
N ARG A 98 10.49 -1.00 -7.11
CA ARG A 98 10.91 -1.32 -5.75
C ARG A 98 10.59 -0.18 -4.79
N ALA A 99 9.82 -0.48 -3.74
CA ALA A 99 9.54 0.46 -2.66
C ALA A 99 10.71 0.52 -1.67
N ARG A 100 10.78 1.59 -0.89
CA ARG A 100 11.66 1.65 0.27
C ARG A 100 11.09 0.81 1.40
N ASN A 101 11.96 0.14 2.13
CA ASN A 101 11.57 -0.76 3.22
C ASN A 101 12.34 -0.50 4.52
N GLU A 102 12.66 0.76 4.79
CA GLU A 102 13.14 1.16 6.12
C GLU A 102 11.96 1.14 7.09
N ARG A 103 11.85 0.09 7.89
CA ARG A 103 10.65 -0.16 8.70
C ARG A 103 10.38 0.96 9.69
N VAL A 104 11.35 1.32 10.52
CA VAL A 104 11.17 2.35 11.55
C VAL A 104 10.84 3.69 10.91
N GLN A 105 11.60 4.10 9.90
CA GLN A 105 11.36 5.36 9.20
C GLN A 105 10.01 5.37 8.48
N GLY A 106 9.63 4.25 7.88
CA GLY A 106 8.34 4.11 7.22
C GLY A 106 7.17 4.21 8.19
N TRP A 107 7.26 3.57 9.36
CA TRP A 107 6.22 3.68 10.38
C TRP A 107 6.12 5.09 10.96
N LEU A 108 7.25 5.77 11.17
CA LEU A 108 7.25 7.17 11.60
C LEU A 108 6.60 8.06 10.54
N ALA A 109 6.93 7.86 9.26
CA ALA A 109 6.30 8.59 8.16
C ALA A 109 4.79 8.36 8.14
N LEU A 110 4.34 7.12 8.31
CA LEU A 110 2.91 6.80 8.32
C LEU A 110 2.19 7.50 9.49
N ARG A 111 2.81 7.54 10.67
CA ARG A 111 2.25 8.27 11.83
C ARG A 111 2.10 9.76 11.51
N GLU A 112 3.10 10.36 10.88
CA GLU A 112 3.03 11.77 10.46
C GLU A 112 1.89 12.01 9.45
N TRP A 113 1.71 11.12 8.49
CA TRP A 113 0.64 11.23 7.51
C TRP A 113 -0.77 11.05 8.12
N LEU A 114 -0.88 10.29 9.20
CA LEU A 114 -2.13 10.05 9.92
C LEU A 114 -2.40 11.10 11.02
N ALA A 115 -1.40 11.90 11.39
CA ALA A 115 -1.57 12.93 12.41
C ALA A 115 -2.59 13.98 11.94
N VAL A 116 -3.56 14.27 12.80
CA VAL A 116 -4.58 15.27 12.51
C VAL A 116 -3.98 16.66 12.70
N ARG A 117 -4.02 17.47 11.65
CA ARG A 117 -3.47 18.82 11.61
C ARG A 117 -4.49 19.77 10.98
N ASP A 118 -4.31 21.07 11.19
CA ASP A 118 -5.08 22.06 10.45
C ASP A 118 -4.58 22.10 9.00
N ASP A 119 -5.53 22.02 8.07
CA ASP A 119 -5.23 22.20 6.65
C ASP A 119 -5.16 23.70 6.30
N GLU A 120 -4.92 23.99 5.02
CA GLU A 120 -4.82 25.38 4.54
C GLU A 120 -6.13 26.19 4.68
N PHE A 121 -7.26 25.51 4.91
CA PHE A 121 -8.57 26.13 5.10
C PHE A 121 -9.00 26.13 6.59
N GLY A 122 -8.12 25.70 7.51
CA GLY A 122 -8.41 25.62 8.93
C GLY A 122 -9.23 24.41 9.36
N ALA A 123 -9.52 23.48 8.46
CA ALA A 123 -10.16 22.22 8.81
C ALA A 123 -9.12 21.23 9.35
N ARG A 124 -9.49 20.47 10.38
CA ARG A 124 -8.61 19.49 11.00
C ARG A 124 -8.76 18.14 10.32
N ALA A 125 -7.70 17.69 9.65
CA ALA A 125 -7.69 16.42 8.94
C ALA A 125 -6.26 15.84 8.82
N PRO A 126 -6.12 14.52 8.69
CA PRO A 126 -4.83 13.92 8.35
C PRO A 126 -4.55 14.09 6.86
N ARG A 127 -3.26 13.99 6.49
CA ARG A 127 -2.85 13.97 5.08
C ARG A 127 -3.27 12.68 4.39
N LEU A 128 -3.23 11.55 5.10
CA LEU A 128 -3.66 10.26 4.58
C LEU A 128 -5.11 10.02 4.99
N ARG A 129 -5.96 9.78 3.99
CA ARG A 129 -7.39 9.52 4.17
C ARG A 129 -7.75 8.22 3.47
N VAL A 130 -8.67 7.47 4.06
CA VAL A 130 -9.05 6.14 3.57
C VAL A 130 -10.54 6.16 3.26
N CYS A 131 -10.90 5.81 2.03
CA CYS A 131 -12.30 5.67 1.64
C CYS A 131 -12.92 4.45 2.33
N ALA A 132 -14.19 4.59 2.72
CA ALA A 132 -14.89 3.60 3.54
C ALA A 132 -14.97 2.19 2.91
N ASN A 133 -14.82 2.09 1.60
CA ASN A 133 -14.80 0.81 0.88
C ASN A 133 -13.49 0.03 1.06
N CYS A 134 -12.42 0.62 1.59
CA CYS A 134 -11.17 -0.07 1.89
C CYS A 134 -11.24 -0.73 3.28
N VAL A 135 -12.13 -1.70 3.41
CA VAL A 135 -12.57 -2.26 4.69
C VAL A 135 -11.46 -2.99 5.46
N ASN A 136 -10.57 -3.68 4.76
CA ASN A 136 -9.48 -4.43 5.42
C ASN A 136 -8.38 -3.49 5.94
N LEU A 137 -8.07 -2.43 5.23
CA LEU A 137 -7.15 -1.40 5.72
C LEU A 137 -7.72 -0.72 6.98
N ILE A 138 -9.00 -0.36 6.95
CA ILE A 138 -9.67 0.28 8.08
C ILE A 138 -9.69 -0.66 9.29
N ARG A 139 -9.89 -1.96 9.07
CA ARG A 139 -9.89 -2.96 10.15
C ARG A 139 -8.51 -3.18 10.74
N THR A 140 -7.48 -3.26 9.91
CA THR A 140 -6.14 -3.72 10.34
C THR A 140 -5.23 -2.59 10.81
N LEU A 141 -5.29 -1.42 10.21
CA LEU A 141 -4.36 -0.33 10.52
C LEU A 141 -4.39 0.10 12.00
N PRO A 142 -5.56 0.28 12.64
CA PRO A 142 -5.59 0.61 14.07
C PRO A 142 -5.21 -0.56 14.99
N ALA A 143 -5.21 -1.78 14.47
CA ALA A 143 -4.98 -3.00 15.26
C ALA A 143 -3.54 -3.46 15.29
N VAL A 144 -2.60 -2.83 14.55
CA VAL A 144 -1.19 -3.20 14.58
C VAL A 144 -0.59 -2.96 15.94
N LEU A 145 0.28 -3.87 16.35
CA LEU A 145 0.89 -3.87 17.68
C LEU A 145 2.32 -3.31 17.62
N VAL A 146 2.76 -2.72 18.74
CA VAL A 146 4.15 -2.29 18.88
C VAL A 146 5.04 -3.52 19.02
N ASP A 147 6.21 -3.52 18.36
CA ASP A 147 7.21 -4.57 18.50
C ASP A 147 7.79 -4.55 19.91
N GLN A 148 7.88 -5.74 20.55
CA GLN A 148 8.37 -5.84 21.93
C GLN A 148 9.87 -5.53 22.07
N LYS A 149 10.65 -5.76 21.00
CA LYS A 149 12.09 -5.53 20.99
C LYS A 149 12.47 -4.11 20.57
N ASN A 150 11.64 -3.49 19.72
CA ASN A 150 11.86 -2.13 19.23
C ASN A 150 10.55 -1.34 19.30
N PRO A 151 10.38 -0.44 20.29
CA PRO A 151 9.14 0.32 20.47
C PRO A 151 8.82 1.30 19.33
N ASN A 152 9.78 1.54 18.43
CA ASN A 152 9.56 2.36 17.23
C ASN A 152 9.15 1.54 15.98
N ASP A 153 9.08 0.22 16.11
CA ASP A 153 8.64 -0.67 15.05
C ASP A 153 7.27 -1.26 15.39
N VAL A 154 6.68 -1.92 14.41
CA VAL A 154 5.41 -2.65 14.51
C VAL A 154 5.71 -4.14 14.61
N ALA A 155 5.00 -4.84 15.50
CA ALA A 155 5.11 -6.28 15.62
C ALA A 155 4.77 -6.95 14.28
N ARG A 156 5.55 -7.95 13.91
CA ARG A 156 5.36 -8.72 12.66
C ARG A 156 4.25 -9.75 12.77
N GLU A 157 3.82 -10.04 13.96
CA GLU A 157 2.76 -10.98 14.26
C GLU A 157 1.62 -10.28 15.01
N PRO A 158 0.37 -10.65 14.79
CA PRO A 158 -0.06 -11.61 13.76
C PRO A 158 0.03 -11.01 12.35
N HIS A 159 0.49 -11.82 11.38
CA HIS A 159 0.68 -11.40 9.99
C HIS A 159 -0.58 -10.84 9.34
N GLU A 160 -1.73 -11.38 9.71
CA GLU A 160 -3.04 -10.93 9.19
C GLU A 160 -3.33 -9.45 9.47
N LEU A 161 -2.64 -8.83 10.45
CA LEU A 161 -2.81 -7.42 10.79
C LEU A 161 -1.79 -6.52 10.08
N THR A 162 -0.76 -7.07 9.44
CA THR A 162 0.37 -6.28 8.94
C THR A 162 0.38 -6.07 7.43
N HIS A 163 -0.26 -6.93 6.65
CA HIS A 163 -0.20 -6.86 5.17
C HIS A 163 -0.70 -5.53 4.61
N ALA A 164 -1.90 -5.10 4.99
CA ALA A 164 -2.46 -3.85 4.51
C ALA A 164 -1.67 -2.63 5.02
N PRO A 165 -1.34 -2.52 6.32
CA PRO A 165 -0.48 -1.45 6.81
C PRO A 165 0.90 -1.40 6.13
N ASP A 166 1.53 -2.54 5.87
CA ASP A 166 2.81 -2.59 5.16
C ASP A 166 2.69 -2.02 3.74
N ALA A 167 1.64 -2.36 3.01
CA ALA A 167 1.40 -1.81 1.68
C ALA A 167 1.33 -0.28 1.70
N ILE A 168 0.64 0.30 2.69
CA ILE A 168 0.56 1.76 2.86
C ILE A 168 1.91 2.34 3.30
N ARG A 169 2.64 1.66 4.16
CA ARG A 169 3.98 2.06 4.58
C ARG A 169 4.92 2.21 3.38
N TYR A 170 4.87 1.29 2.43
CA TYR A 170 5.66 1.37 1.19
C TYR A 170 5.33 2.63 0.39
N PHE A 171 4.09 3.05 0.36
CA PHE A 171 3.69 4.27 -0.34
C PHE A 171 4.22 5.53 0.34
N VAL A 172 4.10 5.63 1.68
CA VAL A 172 4.50 6.85 2.40
C VAL A 172 6.01 6.95 2.63
N ALA A 173 6.72 5.82 2.58
CA ALA A 173 8.17 5.81 2.75
C ALA A 173 8.86 6.65 1.65
N GLY A 174 9.65 7.63 2.05
CA GLY A 174 10.39 8.49 1.12
C GLY A 174 9.58 9.64 0.50
N ARG A 175 8.41 9.97 1.06
CA ARG A 175 7.57 11.08 0.62
C ARG A 175 7.55 12.23 1.61
#